data_616cfe39eb735042b09f626646355151
#
_entry.id   616cfe39eb735042b09f626646355151
#
_cell.length_a   1.000
_cell.length_b   1.000
_cell.length_c   1.000
_cell.angle_alpha   90.00
_cell.angle_beta   90.00
_cell.angle_gamma   90.00
#
_symmetry.space_group_name_H-M   'P 1'
#
loop_
_entity.id
_entity.type
_entity.pdbx_description
1 polymer ?
#
loop_
_entity_poly.entity_id
_entity_poly.type
_entity_poly.pdbx_seq_one_letter_code
_entity_poly.pdbx_strand_id
1 'polypeptide(L)'
;ENTKKYTTWIDDVSNGTETIKNLFSKTIFDYSKSAELVTRFLKMANLKKDDICLDFFSGSATTAHAVMQLNAEDGGNRKFIMVQLPELTDEKSEAYKAGYKNICEIGKERIRRAGAKIKADSPLTTQNLDTGFRVLKLDSSNMKDVFYSPKETSQLELFKMVDNVKDDRTSGDLLFQVMLELGATLDSKIEESKVDGKTIYNVGDGYLVACFDQDVSDDAVKAIAKMQPTYAVLRDTGMADDATATNFEQIFKTYSPNTTARIL
;
A
#
# COMPACT_ATOMS: atom_id res chain seq x y z
N GLU A 1 36.35 0.80 -18.22
CA GLU A 1 35.24 1.32 -17.40
C GLU A 1 35.73 2.52 -16.62
N ASN A 2 35.28 3.71 -16.98
CA ASN A 2 35.59 4.94 -16.25
C ASN A 2 34.77 4.96 -14.96
N THR A 3 35.31 4.41 -13.87
CA THR A 3 34.74 4.56 -12.52
C THR A 3 34.94 6.01 -12.08
N LYS A 4 33.90 6.83 -12.25
CA LYS A 4 33.88 8.19 -11.74
C LYS A 4 34.00 8.16 -10.23
N LYS A 5 35.14 8.62 -9.68
CA LYS A 5 35.31 8.73 -8.22
C LYS A 5 34.38 9.84 -7.69
N TYR A 6 33.62 9.52 -6.68
CA TYR A 6 32.82 10.52 -5.98
C TYR A 6 33.71 11.34 -5.06
N THR A 7 33.48 12.64 -5.03
CA THR A 7 34.18 13.58 -4.15
C THR A 7 33.44 13.71 -2.83
N THR A 8 34.12 14.07 -1.75
CA THR A 8 33.53 14.38 -0.46
C THR A 8 32.79 15.72 -0.43
N TRP A 9 32.91 16.51 -1.46
CA TRP A 9 32.27 17.81 -1.65
C TRP A 9 31.36 17.77 -2.87
N ILE A 10 30.10 18.17 -2.70
CA ILE A 10 29.08 18.23 -3.75
C ILE A 10 28.46 19.64 -3.69
N ASP A 11 28.74 20.47 -4.66
CA ASP A 11 28.30 21.88 -4.77
C ASP A 11 27.44 22.16 -6.03
N ASP A 12 27.37 21.22 -6.94
CA ASP A 12 26.74 21.36 -8.26
C ASP A 12 25.34 20.66 -8.31
N VAL A 13 24.56 20.76 -7.25
CA VAL A 13 23.22 20.19 -7.20
C VAL A 13 22.13 21.27 -7.15
N SER A 14 21.00 20.97 -7.74
CA SER A 14 19.82 21.85 -7.74
C SER A 14 19.33 22.18 -6.33
N ASN A 15 18.75 23.36 -6.14
CA ASN A 15 18.14 23.75 -4.88
C ASN A 15 16.81 23.00 -4.69
N GLY A 16 16.69 22.28 -3.57
CA GLY A 16 15.46 21.50 -3.25
C GLY A 16 14.21 22.35 -3.07
N THR A 17 14.34 23.55 -2.49
CA THR A 17 13.22 24.50 -2.33
C THR A 17 12.75 25.02 -3.67
N GLU A 18 13.66 25.29 -4.60
CA GLU A 18 13.33 25.69 -5.97
C GLU A 18 12.64 24.56 -6.74
N THR A 19 13.08 23.31 -6.54
CA THR A 19 12.43 22.14 -7.12
C THR A 19 10.96 22.04 -6.65
N ILE A 20 10.69 22.25 -5.36
CA ILE A 20 9.32 22.30 -4.82
C ILE A 20 8.54 23.46 -5.46
N LYS A 21 9.12 24.66 -5.51
CA LYS A 21 8.46 25.83 -6.11
C LYS A 21 8.08 25.57 -7.58
N ASN A 22 8.95 24.90 -8.34
CA ASN A 22 8.68 24.57 -9.74
C ASN A 22 7.57 23.50 -9.89
N LEU A 23 7.47 22.54 -8.95
CA LEU A 23 6.42 21.53 -8.97
C LEU A 23 5.06 22.08 -8.54
N PHE A 24 5.03 23.00 -7.56
CA PHE A 24 3.79 23.47 -6.93
C PHE A 24 3.40 24.89 -7.35
N SER A 25 4.25 25.59 -8.11
CA SER A 25 4.12 27.01 -8.44
C SER A 25 4.15 27.94 -7.20
N LYS A 26 4.48 27.41 -6.03
CA LYS A 26 4.56 28.09 -4.72
C LYS A 26 5.59 27.39 -3.83
N THR A 27 6.16 28.14 -2.89
CA THR A 27 6.99 27.56 -1.83
C THR A 27 6.10 27.03 -0.72
N ILE A 28 5.80 25.71 -0.76
CA ILE A 28 4.96 25.03 0.24
C ILE A 28 5.76 24.22 1.26
N PHE A 29 7.08 24.13 1.06
CA PHE A 29 8.00 23.41 1.96
C PHE A 29 9.40 23.98 1.86
N ASP A 30 9.90 24.60 2.95
CA ASP A 30 11.11 25.46 2.91
C ASP A 30 12.42 24.67 2.92
N TYR A 31 12.46 23.46 3.49
CA TYR A 31 13.70 22.71 3.71
C TYR A 31 13.76 21.43 2.88
N SER A 32 13.19 21.45 1.70
CA SER A 32 13.25 20.29 0.80
C SER A 32 14.71 19.99 0.39
N LYS A 33 15.07 18.71 0.44
CA LYS A 33 16.34 18.26 -0.10
C LYS A 33 16.31 18.25 -1.63
N SER A 34 17.48 18.39 -2.26
CA SER A 34 17.62 18.25 -3.70
C SER A 34 17.36 16.79 -4.13
N ALA A 35 16.47 16.59 -5.10
CA ALA A 35 16.25 15.26 -5.68
C ALA A 35 17.51 14.75 -6.39
N GLU A 36 18.28 15.66 -7.02
CA GLU A 36 19.55 15.33 -7.68
C GLU A 36 20.59 14.83 -6.67
N LEU A 37 20.71 15.50 -5.52
CA LEU A 37 21.59 15.06 -4.43
C LEU A 37 21.24 13.66 -3.97
N VAL A 38 19.94 13.39 -3.73
CA VAL A 38 19.46 12.06 -3.31
C VAL A 38 19.76 11.04 -4.42
N THR A 39 19.50 11.35 -5.67
CA THR A 39 19.86 10.48 -6.82
C THR A 39 21.34 10.11 -6.83
N ARG A 40 22.23 11.08 -6.55
CA ARG A 40 23.66 10.79 -6.43
C ARG A 40 23.97 9.83 -5.29
N PHE A 41 23.35 10.00 -4.12
CA PHE A 41 23.51 9.04 -3.02
C PHE A 41 22.99 7.64 -3.37
N LEU A 42 21.87 7.52 -4.05
CA LEU A 42 21.35 6.23 -4.52
C LEU A 42 22.32 5.55 -5.50
N LYS A 43 22.92 6.32 -6.41
CA LYS A 43 23.96 5.83 -7.33
C LYS A 43 25.25 5.43 -6.59
N MET A 44 25.68 6.21 -5.59
CA MET A 44 26.85 5.90 -4.75
C MET A 44 26.62 4.62 -3.93
N ALA A 45 25.42 4.42 -3.41
CA ALA A 45 25.01 3.20 -2.71
C ALA A 45 24.86 1.99 -3.66
N ASN A 46 25.04 2.21 -4.98
CA ASN A 46 24.92 1.18 -6.01
C ASN A 46 23.54 0.51 -6.01
N LEU A 47 22.47 1.29 -5.80
CA LEU A 47 21.08 0.82 -5.79
C LEU A 47 20.76 0.17 -7.14
N LYS A 48 20.45 -1.13 -7.12
CA LYS A 48 20.16 -1.92 -8.33
C LYS A 48 18.78 -1.59 -8.88
N LYS A 49 18.51 -2.05 -10.11
CA LYS A 49 17.29 -1.70 -10.86
C LYS A 49 15.97 -2.18 -10.20
N ASP A 50 16.02 -3.20 -9.36
CA ASP A 50 14.85 -3.80 -8.71
C ASP A 50 14.90 -3.68 -7.18
N ASP A 51 15.84 -2.89 -6.64
CA ASP A 51 15.99 -2.70 -5.20
C ASP A 51 14.86 -1.81 -4.63
N ILE A 52 14.71 -1.90 -3.31
CA ILE A 52 13.75 -1.10 -2.55
C ILE A 52 14.51 -0.02 -1.77
N CYS A 53 14.09 1.22 -1.89
CA CYS A 53 14.60 2.35 -1.12
C CYS A 53 13.64 2.71 0.01
N LEU A 54 14.07 2.58 1.25
CA LEU A 54 13.30 2.97 2.44
C LEU A 54 13.79 4.32 2.96
N ASP A 55 12.85 5.26 3.14
CA ASP A 55 13.09 6.54 3.81
C ASP A 55 12.04 6.72 4.92
N PHE A 56 12.49 6.58 6.18
CA PHE A 56 11.59 6.61 7.34
C PHE A 56 11.49 7.99 8.03
N PHE A 57 12.05 9.02 7.40
CA PHE A 57 11.82 10.44 7.70
C PHE A 57 11.64 11.23 6.39
N SER A 58 10.70 10.80 5.56
CA SER A 58 10.61 11.20 4.15
C SER A 58 10.28 12.68 3.90
N GLY A 59 9.82 13.40 4.91
CA GLY A 59 9.49 14.81 4.81
C GLY A 59 8.56 15.09 3.62
N SER A 60 9.03 15.87 2.67
CA SER A 60 8.30 16.15 1.42
C SER A 60 8.48 15.07 0.33
N ALA A 61 8.90 13.85 0.67
CA ALA A 61 9.10 12.72 -0.25
C ALA A 61 10.12 12.97 -1.39
N THR A 62 11.25 13.59 -1.06
CA THR A 62 12.33 13.82 -2.04
C THR A 62 12.89 12.51 -2.57
N THR A 63 13.03 11.50 -1.71
CA THR A 63 13.58 10.20 -2.07
C THR A 63 12.70 9.48 -3.10
N ALA A 64 11.38 9.53 -2.95
CA ALA A 64 10.47 8.97 -3.96
C ALA A 64 10.64 9.65 -5.33
N HIS A 65 10.75 10.98 -5.36
CA HIS A 65 11.04 11.74 -6.58
C HIS A 65 12.35 11.28 -7.21
N ALA A 66 13.43 11.15 -6.42
CA ALA A 66 14.74 10.71 -6.92
C ALA A 66 14.72 9.27 -7.46
N VAL A 67 13.99 8.36 -6.82
CA VAL A 67 13.82 6.97 -7.30
C VAL A 67 13.08 6.92 -8.62
N MET A 68 11.97 7.65 -8.78
CA MET A 68 11.25 7.75 -10.06
C MET A 68 12.12 8.35 -11.17
N GLN A 69 12.89 9.39 -10.85
CA GLN A 69 13.83 10.00 -11.79
C GLN A 69 14.89 9.00 -12.24
N LEU A 70 15.48 8.25 -11.31
CA LEU A 70 16.50 7.24 -11.62
C LEU A 70 15.92 6.10 -12.47
N ASN A 71 14.71 5.66 -12.20
CA ASN A 71 14.00 4.65 -13.01
C ASN A 71 13.76 5.17 -14.45
N ALA A 72 13.40 6.44 -14.60
CA ALA A 72 13.23 7.06 -15.91
C ALA A 72 14.55 7.15 -16.69
N GLU A 73 15.68 7.39 -15.99
CA GLU A 73 17.01 7.52 -16.61
C GLU A 73 17.57 6.20 -17.14
N ASP A 74 17.39 5.11 -16.40
CA ASP A 74 18.04 3.83 -16.70
C ASP A 74 17.10 2.66 -16.99
N GLY A 75 15.79 2.91 -17.03
CA GLY A 75 14.75 1.88 -17.23
C GLY A 75 14.66 0.88 -16.08
N GLY A 76 15.00 1.32 -14.86
CA GLY A 76 14.86 0.51 -13.64
C GLY A 76 13.42 0.43 -13.14
N ASN A 77 13.18 -0.51 -12.22
CA ASN A 77 11.90 -0.73 -11.54
C ASN A 77 12.09 -0.68 -10.01
N ARG A 78 12.96 0.22 -9.54
CA ARG A 78 13.19 0.41 -8.11
C ARG A 78 11.92 0.87 -7.43
N LYS A 79 11.69 0.37 -6.24
CA LYS A 79 10.55 0.72 -5.41
C LYS A 79 10.98 1.66 -4.29
N PHE A 80 10.03 2.40 -3.74
CA PHE A 80 10.26 3.25 -2.58
C PHE A 80 9.24 2.99 -1.48
N ILE A 81 9.68 3.08 -0.24
CA ILE A 81 8.83 3.04 0.95
C ILE A 81 9.12 4.33 1.72
N MET A 82 8.10 5.19 1.80
CA MET A 82 8.18 6.49 2.47
C MET A 82 7.39 6.44 3.77
N VAL A 83 8.06 6.66 4.89
CA VAL A 83 7.42 6.72 6.21
C VAL A 83 7.53 8.15 6.75
N GLN A 84 6.39 8.72 7.14
CA GLN A 84 6.31 10.07 7.67
C GLN A 84 5.21 10.18 8.71
N LEU A 85 5.50 10.82 9.83
CA LEU A 85 4.48 11.24 10.79
C LEU A 85 3.64 12.37 10.18
N PRO A 86 2.31 12.40 10.41
CA PRO A 86 1.42 13.41 9.85
C PRO A 86 1.49 14.73 10.62
N GLU A 87 2.68 15.32 10.75
CA GLU A 87 2.88 16.62 11.39
C GLU A 87 2.04 17.69 10.71
N LEU A 88 1.29 18.44 11.51
CA LEU A 88 0.40 19.47 11.01
C LEU A 88 1.21 20.65 10.41
N THR A 89 0.71 21.19 9.33
CA THR A 89 1.24 22.43 8.76
C THR A 89 0.71 23.62 9.52
N ASP A 90 1.52 24.68 9.66
CA ASP A 90 1.10 25.93 10.27
C ASP A 90 -0.08 26.53 9.48
N GLU A 91 -1.15 26.94 10.15
CA GLU A 91 -2.35 27.50 9.52
C GLU A 91 -2.09 28.77 8.70
N LYS A 92 -1.01 29.50 9.02
CA LYS A 92 -0.58 30.69 8.29
C LYS A 92 0.31 30.37 7.10
N SER A 93 0.79 29.12 6.97
CA SER A 93 1.70 28.70 5.90
C SER A 93 1.01 28.66 4.54
N GLU A 94 1.80 28.80 3.48
CA GLU A 94 1.31 28.61 2.11
C GLU A 94 0.86 27.17 1.85
N ALA A 95 1.45 26.19 2.53
CA ALA A 95 1.02 24.79 2.47
C ALA A 95 -0.42 24.62 2.98
N TYR A 96 -0.73 25.17 4.16
CA TYR A 96 -2.07 25.08 4.74
C TYR A 96 -3.12 25.79 3.87
N LYS A 97 -2.82 27.00 3.39
CA LYS A 97 -3.67 27.77 2.47
C LYS A 97 -3.92 27.05 1.14
N ALA A 98 -2.96 26.23 0.70
CA ALA A 98 -3.09 25.40 -0.49
C ALA A 98 -3.85 24.07 -0.24
N GLY A 99 -4.32 23.82 0.99
CA GLY A 99 -5.11 22.66 1.37
C GLY A 99 -4.32 21.50 1.97
N TYR A 100 -2.99 21.61 2.09
CA TYR A 100 -2.14 20.57 2.69
C TYR A 100 -2.11 20.73 4.21
N LYS A 101 -2.94 19.94 4.92
CA LYS A 101 -3.11 20.05 6.38
C LYS A 101 -1.95 19.43 7.18
N ASN A 102 -1.17 18.57 6.58
CA ASN A 102 0.01 17.95 7.17
C ASN A 102 1.08 17.66 6.12
N ILE A 103 2.28 17.34 6.59
CA ILE A 103 3.45 17.09 5.72
C ILE A 103 3.26 15.88 4.79
N CYS A 104 2.51 14.86 5.20
CA CYS A 104 2.25 13.69 4.36
C CYS A 104 1.44 14.06 3.10
N GLU A 105 0.51 15.03 3.20
CA GLU A 105 -0.24 15.52 2.04
C GLU A 105 0.68 16.20 1.01
N ILE A 106 1.65 16.97 1.51
CA ILE A 106 2.69 17.59 0.65
C ILE A 106 3.51 16.49 -0.06
N GLY A 107 3.96 15.48 0.70
CA GLY A 107 4.73 14.37 0.15
C GLY A 107 3.98 13.59 -0.93
N LYS A 108 2.73 13.23 -0.67
CA LYS A 108 1.86 12.55 -1.65
C LYS A 108 1.68 13.35 -2.93
N GLU A 109 1.42 14.64 -2.80
CA GLU A 109 1.24 15.51 -3.95
C GLU A 109 2.54 15.72 -4.72
N ARG A 110 3.69 15.81 -4.03
CA ARG A 110 5.00 15.85 -4.69
C ARG A 110 5.23 14.60 -5.53
N ILE A 111 4.93 13.42 -5.03
CA ILE A 111 5.10 12.17 -5.80
C ILE A 111 4.27 12.23 -7.08
N ARG A 112 2.99 12.63 -7.01
CA ARG A 112 2.11 12.76 -8.18
C ARG A 112 2.65 13.74 -9.20
N ARG A 113 3.03 14.95 -8.77
CA ARG A 113 3.53 16.01 -9.67
C ARG A 113 4.88 15.67 -10.26
N ALA A 114 5.79 15.10 -9.46
CA ALA A 114 7.08 14.66 -9.96
C ALA A 114 6.92 13.55 -11.02
N GLY A 115 6.09 12.55 -10.75
CA GLY A 115 5.79 11.50 -11.71
C GLY A 115 5.20 12.01 -13.01
N ALA A 116 4.21 12.93 -12.92
CA ALA A 116 3.62 13.56 -14.10
C ALA A 116 4.65 14.39 -14.89
N LYS A 117 5.50 15.16 -14.20
CA LYS A 117 6.55 15.95 -14.82
C LYS A 117 7.58 15.07 -15.53
N ILE A 118 8.08 14.01 -14.88
CA ILE A 118 9.06 13.08 -15.46
C ILE A 118 8.50 12.46 -16.74
N LYS A 119 7.22 12.04 -16.74
CA LYS A 119 6.57 11.51 -17.94
C LYS A 119 6.43 12.56 -19.06
N ALA A 120 6.10 13.78 -18.70
CA ALA A 120 5.96 14.88 -19.67
C ALA A 120 7.31 15.28 -20.28
N ASP A 121 8.39 15.31 -19.47
CA ASP A 121 9.72 15.69 -19.92
C ASP A 121 10.38 14.63 -20.84
N SER A 122 9.98 13.36 -20.72
CA SER A 122 10.58 12.25 -21.48
C SER A 122 9.53 11.21 -21.95
N PRO A 123 8.52 11.60 -22.74
CA PRO A 123 7.36 10.75 -23.03
C PRO A 123 7.70 9.46 -23.78
N LEU A 124 8.79 9.44 -24.58
CA LEU A 124 9.18 8.26 -25.35
C LEU A 124 9.83 7.16 -24.49
N THR A 125 10.54 7.53 -23.44
CA THR A 125 11.31 6.60 -22.59
C THR A 125 10.56 6.21 -21.32
N THR A 126 9.50 6.94 -20.97
CA THR A 126 8.75 6.76 -19.70
C THR A 126 7.36 6.17 -19.87
N GLN A 127 7.05 5.57 -21.04
CA GLN A 127 5.73 4.97 -21.30
C GLN A 127 5.34 3.92 -20.26
N ASN A 128 6.31 3.08 -19.85
CA ASN A 128 6.12 2.01 -18.86
C ASN A 128 6.60 2.41 -17.46
N LEU A 129 6.95 3.67 -17.23
CA LEU A 129 7.38 4.13 -15.91
C LEU A 129 6.23 4.05 -14.91
N ASP A 130 6.39 3.23 -13.88
CA ASP A 130 5.47 3.23 -12.75
C ASP A 130 5.70 4.47 -11.88
N THR A 131 4.66 5.27 -11.73
CA THR A 131 4.61 6.46 -10.88
C THR A 131 3.51 6.34 -9.82
N GLY A 132 2.86 5.17 -9.74
CA GLY A 132 1.85 4.86 -8.76
C GLY A 132 2.46 4.64 -7.37
N PHE A 133 1.63 4.81 -6.34
CA PHE A 133 1.98 4.47 -4.97
C PHE A 133 0.71 4.18 -4.15
N ARG A 134 0.87 3.38 -3.12
CA ARG A 134 -0.17 3.12 -2.12
C ARG A 134 0.04 4.00 -0.91
N VAL A 135 -1.06 4.40 -0.28
CA VAL A 135 -1.05 5.16 0.97
C VAL A 135 -1.66 4.29 2.05
N LEU A 136 -0.86 3.99 3.06
CA LEU A 136 -1.28 3.20 4.21
C LEU A 136 -1.15 4.05 5.46
N LYS A 137 -2.03 3.83 6.43
CA LYS A 137 -1.97 4.45 7.76
C LYS A 137 -1.78 3.34 8.78
N LEU A 138 -0.85 3.54 9.70
CA LEU A 138 -0.74 2.68 10.86
C LEU A 138 -1.90 3.00 11.80
N ASP A 139 -2.67 2.00 12.14
CA ASP A 139 -3.81 2.09 13.05
C ASP A 139 -3.81 0.88 14.01
N SER A 140 -4.79 0.81 14.89
CA SER A 140 -5.05 -0.35 15.73
C SER A 140 -5.50 -1.54 14.88
N SER A 141 -5.42 -2.75 15.44
CA SER A 141 -5.95 -3.96 14.81
C SER A 141 -7.35 -3.76 14.24
N ASN A 142 -7.65 -4.41 13.12
CA ASN A 142 -8.99 -4.42 12.53
C ASN A 142 -9.98 -5.24 13.36
N MET A 143 -9.47 -6.07 14.25
CA MET A 143 -10.29 -6.92 15.13
C MET A 143 -10.71 -6.18 16.38
N LYS A 144 -11.92 -6.49 16.88
CA LYS A 144 -12.40 -6.04 18.19
C LYS A 144 -11.57 -6.70 19.29
N ASP A 145 -11.26 -5.92 20.34
CA ASP A 145 -10.59 -6.47 21.51
C ASP A 145 -11.54 -7.42 22.23
N VAL A 146 -11.12 -8.67 22.42
CA VAL A 146 -11.92 -9.68 23.10
C VAL A 146 -11.49 -9.73 24.56
N PHE A 147 -12.20 -9.01 25.42
CA PHE A 147 -12.06 -9.11 26.86
C PHE A 147 -13.15 -10.02 27.42
N TYR A 148 -12.81 -11.26 27.69
CA TYR A 148 -13.73 -12.17 28.37
C TYR A 148 -13.64 -11.95 29.87
N SER A 149 -14.50 -11.09 30.44
CA SER A 149 -14.88 -11.16 31.83
C SER A 149 -16.25 -11.85 31.91
N PRO A 150 -16.34 -13.13 32.34
CA PRO A 150 -17.62 -13.88 32.38
C PRO A 150 -18.69 -13.24 33.26
N LYS A 151 -18.34 -12.30 34.14
CA LYS A 151 -19.21 -11.59 35.03
C LYS A 151 -19.88 -10.35 34.48
N GLU A 152 -19.38 -9.81 33.39
CA GLU A 152 -19.82 -8.53 32.83
C GLU A 152 -20.46 -8.64 31.45
N THR A 153 -20.53 -9.83 30.89
CA THR A 153 -21.06 -10.06 29.54
C THR A 153 -22.56 -10.32 29.60
N SER A 154 -23.38 -9.42 29.12
CA SER A 154 -24.82 -9.62 28.95
C SER A 154 -25.11 -10.49 27.71
N GLN A 155 -26.27 -11.16 27.70
CA GLN A 155 -26.71 -11.99 26.56
C GLN A 155 -26.83 -11.17 25.25
N LEU A 156 -27.10 -9.86 25.34
CA LEU A 156 -27.15 -8.92 24.22
C LEU A 156 -25.75 -8.61 23.68
N GLU A 157 -24.73 -8.63 24.53
CA GLU A 157 -23.32 -8.42 24.10
C GLU A 157 -22.77 -9.67 23.45
N LEU A 158 -23.19 -10.88 23.87
CA LEU A 158 -22.84 -12.13 23.18
C LEU A 158 -23.30 -12.13 21.73
N PHE A 159 -24.51 -11.64 21.43
CA PHE A 159 -24.97 -11.49 20.04
C PHE A 159 -24.23 -10.43 19.23
N LYS A 160 -23.64 -9.41 19.87
CA LYS A 160 -22.78 -8.41 19.21
C LYS A 160 -21.34 -8.89 19.01
N MET A 161 -20.94 -9.95 19.69
CA MET A 161 -19.62 -10.58 19.56
C MET A 161 -19.52 -11.55 18.38
N VAL A 162 -20.60 -11.79 17.64
CA VAL A 162 -20.61 -12.65 16.44
C VAL A 162 -19.70 -12.07 15.35
N ASP A 163 -19.58 -10.73 15.26
CA ASP A 163 -18.68 -10.08 14.34
C ASP A 163 -17.43 -9.57 15.07
N ASN A 164 -16.29 -10.20 14.79
CA ASN A 164 -15.01 -9.90 15.39
C ASN A 164 -14.29 -8.69 14.75
N VAL A 165 -14.80 -8.16 13.65
CA VAL A 165 -14.24 -6.99 12.94
C VAL A 165 -14.84 -5.70 13.49
N LYS A 166 -14.02 -4.64 13.64
CA LYS A 166 -14.47 -3.30 14.01
C LYS A 166 -15.38 -2.72 12.93
N ASP A 167 -16.41 -1.98 13.35
CA ASP A 167 -17.47 -1.49 12.46
C ASP A 167 -16.98 -0.41 11.47
N ASP A 168 -15.87 0.23 11.77
CA ASP A 168 -15.24 1.29 10.95
C ASP A 168 -14.18 0.75 9.97
N ARG A 169 -14.04 -0.55 9.83
CA ARG A 169 -13.06 -1.20 8.95
C ARG A 169 -13.66 -1.58 7.60
N THR A 170 -12.87 -1.40 6.56
CA THR A 170 -13.24 -1.76 5.18
C THR A 170 -12.65 -3.11 4.78
N SER A 171 -13.17 -3.71 3.70
CA SER A 171 -12.57 -4.92 3.11
C SER A 171 -11.12 -4.72 2.70
N GLY A 172 -10.74 -3.49 2.29
CA GLY A 172 -9.35 -3.14 1.99
C GLY A 172 -8.45 -3.20 3.23
N ASP A 173 -8.93 -2.75 4.40
CA ASP A 173 -8.16 -2.80 5.65
C ASP A 173 -7.90 -4.26 6.06
N LEU A 174 -8.92 -5.12 5.94
CA LEU A 174 -8.79 -6.55 6.19
C LEU A 174 -7.83 -7.22 5.21
N LEU A 175 -7.92 -6.86 3.92
CA LEU A 175 -7.04 -7.40 2.88
C LEU A 175 -5.57 -7.12 3.19
N PHE A 176 -5.23 -5.88 3.53
CA PHE A 176 -3.86 -5.52 3.85
C PHE A 176 -3.35 -6.16 5.14
N GLN A 177 -4.20 -6.34 6.15
CA GLN A 177 -3.85 -7.09 7.36
C GLN A 177 -3.51 -8.54 7.00
N VAL A 178 -4.39 -9.22 6.25
CA VAL A 178 -4.19 -10.62 5.83
C VAL A 178 -2.95 -10.76 4.93
N MET A 179 -2.71 -9.81 4.03
CA MET A 179 -1.49 -9.79 3.21
C MET A 179 -0.23 -9.79 4.08
N LEU A 180 -0.18 -8.94 5.11
CA LEU A 180 0.95 -8.88 6.04
C LEU A 180 1.11 -10.18 6.84
N GLU A 181 0.02 -10.74 7.36
CA GLU A 181 0.03 -11.99 8.14
C GLU A 181 0.47 -13.20 7.31
N LEU A 182 0.16 -13.22 6.02
CA LEU A 182 0.53 -14.29 5.10
C LEU A 182 1.86 -14.04 4.37
N GLY A 183 2.51 -12.89 4.60
CA GLY A 183 3.80 -12.55 3.99
C GLY A 183 3.71 -12.09 2.54
N ALA A 184 2.53 -11.71 2.05
CA ALA A 184 2.40 -11.03 0.76
C ALA A 184 3.01 -9.63 0.82
N THR A 185 3.72 -9.23 -0.22
CA THR A 185 4.30 -7.88 -0.25
C THR A 185 3.21 -6.82 -0.49
N LEU A 186 3.35 -5.65 0.15
CA LEU A 186 2.34 -4.59 0.09
C LEU A 186 2.20 -3.95 -1.30
N ASP A 187 3.14 -4.22 -2.20
CA ASP A 187 3.13 -3.81 -3.60
C ASP A 187 2.60 -4.88 -4.55
N SER A 188 2.20 -6.06 -4.04
CA SER A 188 1.61 -7.12 -4.85
C SER A 188 0.45 -6.61 -5.68
N LYS A 189 0.33 -7.10 -6.91
CA LYS A 189 -0.83 -6.82 -7.76
C LYS A 189 -2.10 -7.29 -7.07
N ILE A 190 -3.12 -6.45 -7.03
CA ILE A 190 -4.44 -6.76 -6.50
C ILE A 190 -5.43 -6.62 -7.65
N GLU A 191 -6.14 -7.68 -7.93
CA GLU A 191 -7.24 -7.70 -8.90
C GLU A 191 -8.56 -7.91 -8.16
N GLU A 192 -9.54 -7.07 -8.47
CA GLU A 192 -10.89 -7.21 -7.96
C GLU A 192 -11.79 -7.82 -9.04
N SER A 193 -12.57 -8.79 -8.67
CA SER A 193 -13.59 -9.39 -9.51
C SER A 193 -14.87 -9.60 -8.71
N LYS A 194 -15.97 -9.90 -9.40
CA LYS A 194 -17.22 -10.25 -8.73
C LYS A 194 -17.65 -11.67 -9.11
N VAL A 195 -17.99 -12.44 -8.09
CA VAL A 195 -18.54 -13.78 -8.23
C VAL A 195 -19.80 -13.85 -7.38
N ASP A 196 -20.91 -14.19 -7.96
CA ASP A 196 -22.22 -14.24 -7.29
C ASP A 196 -22.55 -12.94 -6.51
N GLY A 197 -22.18 -11.80 -7.11
CA GLY A 197 -22.36 -10.47 -6.53
C GLY A 197 -21.36 -10.11 -5.41
N LYS A 198 -20.48 -11.03 -4.99
CA LYS A 198 -19.48 -10.81 -3.94
C LYS A 198 -18.16 -10.35 -4.53
N THR A 199 -17.46 -9.49 -3.79
CA THR A 199 -16.15 -8.95 -4.21
C THR A 199 -15.05 -9.93 -3.83
N ILE A 200 -14.31 -10.38 -4.84
CA ILE A 200 -13.18 -11.30 -4.70
C ILE A 200 -11.91 -10.53 -4.99
N TYR A 201 -10.98 -10.56 -4.05
CA TYR A 201 -9.63 -10.00 -4.18
C TYR A 201 -8.65 -11.11 -4.53
N ASN A 202 -7.98 -11.00 -5.69
CA ASN A 202 -6.88 -11.87 -6.09
C ASN A 202 -5.57 -11.09 -5.97
N VAL A 203 -4.68 -11.54 -5.10
CA VAL A 203 -3.39 -10.91 -4.80
C VAL A 203 -2.27 -11.78 -5.31
N GLY A 204 -1.35 -11.19 -6.07
CA GLY A 204 -0.14 -11.87 -6.54
C GLY A 204 -0.45 -13.06 -7.43
N ASP A 205 -1.39 -12.91 -8.37
CA ASP A 205 -1.76 -13.92 -9.36
C ASP A 205 -2.08 -15.31 -8.75
N GLY A 206 -2.92 -15.32 -7.69
CA GLY A 206 -3.33 -16.54 -7.00
C GLY A 206 -2.53 -16.88 -5.74
N TYR A 207 -1.63 -16.01 -5.30
CA TYR A 207 -0.99 -16.19 -3.99
C TYR A 207 -2.01 -16.14 -2.84
N LEU A 208 -2.90 -15.14 -2.87
CA LEU A 208 -4.02 -15.00 -1.93
C LEU A 208 -5.29 -14.66 -2.69
N VAL A 209 -6.36 -15.40 -2.42
CA VAL A 209 -7.72 -15.03 -2.83
C VAL A 209 -8.57 -14.80 -1.58
N ALA A 210 -9.18 -13.62 -1.44
CA ALA A 210 -9.94 -13.25 -0.26
C ALA A 210 -11.34 -12.72 -0.61
N CYS A 211 -12.31 -12.98 0.26
CA CYS A 211 -13.64 -12.39 0.21
C CYS A 211 -14.08 -12.02 1.63
N PHE A 212 -14.40 -10.72 1.83
CA PHE A 212 -14.80 -10.19 3.13
C PHE A 212 -16.26 -9.72 3.15
N ASP A 213 -17.00 -9.98 2.07
CA ASP A 213 -18.42 -9.69 1.98
C ASP A 213 -19.24 -10.64 2.87
N GLN A 214 -20.44 -10.22 3.24
CA GLN A 214 -21.40 -11.06 3.98
C GLN A 214 -22.21 -11.95 3.02
N ASP A 215 -22.88 -12.97 3.56
CA ASP A 215 -23.75 -13.89 2.82
C ASP A 215 -23.06 -14.56 1.61
N VAL A 216 -21.84 -15.03 1.80
CA VAL A 216 -21.08 -15.77 0.78
C VAL A 216 -21.66 -17.17 0.65
N SER A 217 -22.15 -17.50 -0.54
CA SER A 217 -22.78 -18.79 -0.85
C SER A 217 -21.76 -19.91 -1.12
N ASP A 218 -22.19 -21.17 -1.04
CA ASP A 218 -21.39 -22.33 -1.45
C ASP A 218 -20.84 -22.19 -2.87
N ASP A 219 -21.59 -21.58 -3.79
CA ASP A 219 -21.17 -21.42 -5.18
C ASP A 219 -20.07 -20.37 -5.31
N ALA A 220 -20.10 -19.30 -4.50
CA ALA A 220 -19.00 -18.35 -4.42
C ALA A 220 -17.74 -19.00 -3.82
N VAL A 221 -17.88 -19.80 -2.75
CA VAL A 221 -16.78 -20.58 -2.15
C VAL A 221 -16.18 -21.55 -3.16
N LYS A 222 -17.00 -22.28 -3.92
CA LYS A 222 -16.55 -23.19 -5.00
C LYS A 222 -15.80 -22.43 -6.10
N ALA A 223 -16.27 -21.25 -6.48
CA ALA A 223 -15.60 -20.44 -7.48
C ALA A 223 -14.21 -19.98 -7.01
N ILE A 224 -14.08 -19.57 -5.73
CA ILE A 224 -12.77 -19.24 -5.13
C ILE A 224 -11.87 -20.47 -5.11
N ALA A 225 -12.37 -21.63 -4.67
CA ALA A 225 -11.59 -22.86 -4.62
C ALA A 225 -11.09 -23.29 -6.03
N LYS A 226 -11.91 -23.11 -7.07
CA LYS A 226 -11.51 -23.41 -8.46
C LYS A 226 -10.40 -22.49 -9.01
N MET A 227 -10.16 -21.33 -8.38
CA MET A 227 -8.99 -20.50 -8.72
C MET A 227 -7.68 -21.12 -8.23
N GLN A 228 -7.74 -22.15 -7.38
CA GLN A 228 -6.59 -22.86 -6.81
C GLN A 228 -5.52 -21.95 -6.19
N PRO A 229 -5.90 -21.00 -5.32
CA PRO A 229 -4.93 -20.10 -4.70
C PRO A 229 -4.02 -20.84 -3.72
N THR A 230 -2.87 -20.23 -3.40
CA THR A 230 -2.03 -20.73 -2.28
C THR A 230 -2.74 -20.53 -0.95
N TYR A 231 -3.34 -19.35 -0.75
CA TYR A 231 -4.14 -19.02 0.41
C TYR A 231 -5.54 -18.55 0.01
N ALA A 232 -6.55 -19.03 0.71
CA ALA A 232 -7.92 -18.52 0.60
C ALA A 232 -8.39 -18.00 1.96
N VAL A 233 -8.93 -16.79 2.01
CA VAL A 233 -9.41 -16.19 3.27
C VAL A 233 -10.81 -15.64 3.09
N LEU A 234 -11.73 -16.13 3.94
CA LEU A 234 -13.10 -15.64 4.03
C LEU A 234 -13.36 -15.10 5.45
N ARG A 235 -14.34 -14.22 5.58
CA ARG A 235 -14.77 -13.72 6.88
C ARG A 235 -15.74 -14.71 7.53
N ASP A 236 -15.63 -14.94 8.84
CA ASP A 236 -16.48 -15.88 9.59
C ASP A 236 -17.96 -15.52 9.45
N THR A 237 -18.30 -14.29 9.80
CA THR A 237 -19.67 -13.76 9.65
C THR A 237 -20.10 -13.54 8.20
N GLY A 238 -19.21 -13.78 7.25
CA GLY A 238 -19.49 -13.65 5.82
C GLY A 238 -20.19 -14.84 5.20
N MET A 239 -20.26 -16.00 5.87
CA MET A 239 -20.90 -17.18 5.31
C MET A 239 -22.44 -17.06 5.40
N ALA A 240 -23.11 -17.51 4.34
CA ALA A 240 -24.56 -17.33 4.22
C ALA A 240 -25.35 -18.11 5.29
N ASP A 241 -24.83 -19.26 5.70
CA ASP A 241 -25.44 -20.14 6.71
C ASP A 241 -24.42 -21.14 7.31
N ASP A 242 -24.84 -21.83 8.36
CA ASP A 242 -24.03 -22.85 9.04
C ASP A 242 -23.66 -24.04 8.12
N ALA A 243 -24.46 -24.31 7.10
CA ALA A 243 -24.19 -25.38 6.13
C ALA A 243 -22.98 -24.96 5.24
N THR A 244 -22.95 -23.71 4.78
CA THR A 244 -21.81 -23.15 4.03
C THR A 244 -20.54 -23.16 4.88
N ALA A 245 -20.61 -22.78 6.17
CA ALA A 245 -19.48 -22.84 7.08
C ALA A 245 -18.96 -24.28 7.24
N THR A 246 -19.84 -25.26 7.38
CA THR A 246 -19.49 -26.66 7.50
C THR A 246 -18.90 -27.23 6.20
N ASN A 247 -19.43 -26.79 5.05
CA ASN A 247 -19.01 -27.25 3.74
C ASN A 247 -17.69 -26.61 3.27
N PHE A 248 -17.31 -25.49 3.85
CA PHE A 248 -16.14 -24.70 3.45
C PHE A 248 -14.86 -25.55 3.28
N GLU A 249 -14.47 -26.26 4.35
CA GLU A 249 -13.28 -27.13 4.27
C GLU A 249 -13.43 -28.25 3.24
N GLN A 250 -14.63 -28.82 3.14
CA GLN A 250 -14.87 -29.93 2.20
C GLN A 250 -14.81 -29.44 0.74
N ILE A 251 -15.28 -28.24 0.47
CA ILE A 251 -15.20 -27.61 -0.86
C ILE A 251 -13.72 -27.44 -1.24
N PHE A 252 -12.90 -26.87 -0.34
CA PHE A 252 -11.46 -26.69 -0.62
C PHE A 252 -10.75 -28.04 -0.75
N LYS A 253 -11.02 -29.02 0.09
CA LYS A 253 -10.47 -30.39 -0.05
C LYS A 253 -10.80 -31.01 -1.39
N THR A 254 -11.98 -30.72 -1.93
CA THR A 254 -12.44 -31.29 -3.22
C THR A 254 -11.85 -30.57 -4.43
N TYR A 255 -11.88 -29.24 -4.44
CA TYR A 255 -11.53 -28.42 -5.62
C TYR A 255 -10.11 -27.87 -5.60
N SER A 256 -9.51 -27.73 -4.41
CA SER A 256 -8.18 -27.15 -4.24
C SER A 256 -7.45 -27.72 -3.01
N PRO A 257 -7.08 -29.01 -3.00
CA PRO A 257 -6.52 -29.67 -1.82
C PRO A 257 -5.19 -29.08 -1.34
N ASN A 258 -4.50 -28.31 -2.17
CA ASN A 258 -3.23 -27.66 -1.84
C ASN A 258 -3.40 -26.25 -1.28
N THR A 259 -4.62 -25.71 -1.29
CA THR A 259 -4.90 -24.36 -0.74
C THR A 259 -4.96 -24.40 0.77
N THR A 260 -4.26 -23.48 1.41
CA THR A 260 -4.47 -23.21 2.84
C THR A 260 -5.66 -22.25 2.98
N ALA A 261 -6.82 -22.82 3.29
CA ALA A 261 -8.03 -22.04 3.51
C ALA A 261 -8.14 -21.61 4.99
N ARG A 262 -8.50 -20.36 5.22
CA ARG A 262 -8.66 -19.76 6.56
C ARG A 262 -9.95 -18.96 6.64
N ILE A 263 -10.50 -18.91 7.83
CA ILE A 263 -11.60 -18.04 8.23
C ILE A 263 -11.01 -16.95 9.12
N LEU A 264 -11.34 -15.68 8.87
CA LEU A 264 -10.87 -14.50 9.58
C LEU A 264 -11.83 -14.14 10.71
#